data_530fd581afaaf5efe0bd3bc16769e5a0
#
_entry.id   530fd581afaaf5efe0bd3bc16769e5a0
#
_cell.length_a   1.000
_cell.length_b   1.000
_cell.length_c   1.000
_cell.angle_alpha   90.00
_cell.angle_beta   90.00
_cell.angle_gamma   90.00
#
_symmetry.space_group_name_H-M   'P 1'
#
loop_
_entity.id
_entity.type
_entity.pdbx_description
1 polymer ?
#
loop_
_entity_poly.entity_id
_entity_poly.type
_entity_poly.pdbx_seq_one_letter_code
_entity_poly.pdbx_strand_id
1 'polypeptide(L)'
;MHNRPSAYTSHGRELADGKDAVLALLDRLHAESLERFRALTPETLNAKCRTPEGTPLTAWKWLRMMPEHEIHHRGQLYTMLSMLDVPTPPLYGMTAAEVKALSQ
;
A
#
# COMPACT_ATOMS: atom_id res chain seq x y z
N MET A 1 -28.41 10.40 -1.85
CA MET A 1 -26.97 10.12 -2.05
C MET A 1 -26.19 10.91 -1.02
N HIS A 2 -25.64 10.25 -0.01
CA HIS A 2 -24.76 10.93 0.91
C HIS A 2 -23.42 11.11 0.22
N ASN A 3 -23.19 12.31 -0.27
CA ASN A 3 -21.90 12.75 -0.76
C ASN A 3 -20.94 12.85 0.42
N ARG A 4 -20.47 11.72 0.92
CA ARG A 4 -19.32 11.73 1.84
C ARG A 4 -18.13 12.16 0.99
N PRO A 5 -17.42 13.23 1.39
CA PRO A 5 -16.18 13.56 0.74
C PRO A 5 -15.31 12.31 0.72
N SER A 6 -14.66 12.05 -0.40
CA SER A 6 -13.67 10.99 -0.52
C SER A 6 -12.75 11.05 0.68
N ALA A 7 -12.43 9.90 1.29
CA ALA A 7 -11.43 9.85 2.34
C ALA A 7 -10.04 10.32 1.85
N TYR A 8 -9.86 10.43 0.55
CA TYR A 8 -8.70 10.99 -0.13
C TYR A 8 -8.89 12.49 -0.34
N THR A 9 -8.73 13.27 0.71
CA THR A 9 -8.91 14.73 0.65
C THR A 9 -7.70 15.49 0.13
N SER A 10 -6.53 14.85 0.10
CA SER A 10 -5.30 15.46 -0.42
C SER A 10 -4.32 14.40 -0.92
N HIS A 11 -3.67 14.70 -2.04
CA HIS A 11 -2.75 13.79 -2.74
C HIS A 11 -1.48 14.49 -3.18
N GLY A 12 -1.13 15.58 -2.58
CA GLY A 12 -0.08 16.41 -3.09
C GLY A 12 0.97 16.79 -2.06
N ARG A 13 1.78 17.75 -2.43
CA ARG A 13 2.87 18.27 -1.63
C ARG A 13 2.43 18.84 -0.29
N GLU A 14 1.15 19.16 -0.13
CA GLU A 14 0.58 19.61 1.13
C GLU A 14 0.67 18.55 2.23
N LEU A 15 0.76 17.27 1.88
CA LEU A 15 0.96 16.18 2.85
C LEU A 15 2.42 16.01 3.24
N ALA A 16 3.30 16.07 2.25
CA ALA A 16 4.74 15.95 2.42
C ALA A 16 5.46 16.49 1.20
N ASP A 17 6.36 17.43 1.35
CA ASP A 17 7.18 17.98 0.29
C ASP A 17 8.65 17.63 0.52
N GLY A 18 9.25 17.01 -0.50
CA GLY A 18 10.61 16.53 -0.47
C GLY A 18 10.78 15.11 0.11
N LYS A 19 11.92 14.50 -0.18
CA LYS A 19 12.22 13.10 0.14
C LYS A 19 12.05 12.77 1.61
N ASP A 20 12.65 13.57 2.49
CA ASP A 20 12.66 13.29 3.93
C ASP A 20 11.26 13.40 4.53
N ALA A 21 10.47 14.39 4.08
CA ALA A 21 9.08 14.55 4.51
C ALA A 21 8.20 13.37 4.04
N VAL A 22 8.42 12.88 2.82
CA VAL A 22 7.70 11.71 2.29
C VAL A 22 8.04 10.45 3.09
N LEU A 23 9.33 10.22 3.40
CA LEU A 23 9.74 9.07 4.20
C LEU A 23 9.13 9.14 5.61
N ALA A 24 9.19 10.28 6.26
CA ALA A 24 8.57 10.48 7.58
C ALA A 24 7.05 10.26 7.56
N LEU A 25 6.37 10.72 6.50
CA LEU A 25 4.94 10.45 6.31
C LEU A 25 4.66 8.95 6.19
N LEU A 26 5.44 8.24 5.37
CA LEU A 26 5.29 6.79 5.17
C LEU A 26 5.49 6.02 6.48
N ASP A 27 6.53 6.34 7.24
CA ASP A 27 6.80 5.70 8.53
C ASP A 27 5.65 5.91 9.53
N ARG A 28 5.14 7.13 9.61
CA ARG A 28 4.00 7.46 10.47
C ARG A 28 2.74 6.69 10.04
N LEU A 29 2.38 6.73 8.76
CA LEU A 29 1.19 6.03 8.25
C LEU A 29 1.32 4.52 8.40
N HIS A 30 2.52 3.97 8.24
CA HIS A 30 2.78 2.55 8.48
C HIS A 30 2.55 2.17 9.94
N ALA A 31 3.10 2.94 10.88
CA ALA A 31 2.90 2.70 12.31
C ALA A 31 1.41 2.77 12.69
N GLU A 32 0.69 3.80 12.24
CA GLU A 32 -0.75 3.93 12.46
C GLU A 32 -1.54 2.74 11.89
N SER A 33 -1.14 2.27 10.70
CA SER A 33 -1.79 1.13 10.05
C SER A 33 -1.56 -0.16 10.83
N LEU A 34 -0.35 -0.40 11.33
CA LEU A 34 -0.05 -1.57 12.16
C LEU A 34 -0.92 -1.61 13.43
N GLU A 35 -1.10 -0.48 14.11
CA GLU A 35 -1.96 -0.42 15.28
C GLU A 35 -3.42 -0.74 14.93
N ARG A 36 -3.92 -0.23 13.81
CA ARG A 36 -5.27 -0.55 13.32
C ARG A 36 -5.41 -2.03 12.97
N PHE A 37 -4.41 -2.62 12.32
CA PHE A 37 -4.43 -4.05 11.98
C PHE A 37 -4.41 -4.94 13.23
N ARG A 38 -3.63 -4.57 14.25
CA ARG A 38 -3.61 -5.32 15.54
C ARG A 38 -4.93 -5.29 16.28
N ALA A 39 -5.72 -4.24 16.09
CA ALA A 39 -7.04 -4.10 16.70
C ALA A 39 -8.16 -4.83 15.94
N LEU A 40 -7.89 -5.44 14.78
CA LEU A 40 -8.89 -6.15 14.01
C LEU A 40 -9.30 -7.45 14.69
N THR A 41 -10.62 -7.72 14.69
CA THR A 41 -11.20 -8.97 15.18
C THR A 41 -11.86 -9.73 14.03
N PRO A 42 -12.16 -11.04 14.20
CA PRO A 42 -12.91 -11.79 13.21
C PRO A 42 -14.25 -11.13 12.84
N GLU A 43 -14.91 -10.54 13.81
CA GLU A 43 -16.20 -9.86 13.63
C GLU A 43 -16.03 -8.62 12.73
N THR A 44 -15.03 -7.79 13.01
CA THR A 44 -14.75 -6.60 12.20
C THR A 44 -14.30 -6.96 10.78
N LEU A 45 -13.55 -8.04 10.62
CA LEU A 45 -13.12 -8.53 9.31
C LEU A 45 -14.29 -9.03 8.46
N ASN A 46 -15.29 -9.64 9.07
CA ASN A 46 -16.47 -10.13 8.38
C ASN A 46 -17.58 -9.08 8.22
N ALA A 47 -17.46 -7.94 8.89
CA ALA A 47 -18.40 -6.85 8.78
C ALA A 47 -18.37 -6.20 7.39
N LYS A 48 -19.45 -5.54 7.02
CA LYS A 48 -19.52 -4.71 5.80
C LYS A 48 -18.92 -3.34 6.07
N CYS A 49 -17.97 -2.96 5.23
CA CYS A 49 -17.51 -1.58 5.10
C CYS A 49 -18.01 -0.98 3.79
N ARG A 50 -17.82 0.31 3.61
CA ARG A 50 -18.16 1.00 2.35
C ARG A 50 -16.89 1.49 1.67
N THR A 51 -16.81 1.24 0.38
CA THR A 51 -15.77 1.87 -0.46
C THR A 51 -15.99 3.39 -0.50
N PRO A 52 -14.99 4.18 -0.97
CA PRO A 52 -15.17 5.62 -1.17
C PRO A 52 -16.40 5.98 -2.02
N GLU A 53 -16.75 5.13 -3.00
CA GLU A 53 -17.92 5.27 -3.85
C GLU A 53 -19.23 4.82 -3.18
N GLY A 54 -19.15 4.31 -1.95
CA GLY A 54 -20.30 3.88 -1.18
C GLY A 54 -20.72 2.42 -1.39
N THR A 55 -19.99 1.64 -2.19
CA THR A 55 -20.28 0.23 -2.43
C THR A 55 -20.02 -0.60 -1.18
N PRO A 56 -20.98 -1.41 -0.73
CA PRO A 56 -20.76 -2.28 0.43
C PRO A 56 -19.83 -3.46 0.07
N LEU A 57 -18.81 -3.66 0.86
CA LEU A 57 -17.83 -4.72 0.69
C LEU A 57 -17.47 -5.32 2.05
N THR A 58 -17.19 -6.61 2.10
CA THR A 58 -16.71 -7.24 3.33
C THR A 58 -15.29 -6.73 3.65
N ALA A 59 -15.04 -6.34 4.88
CA ALA A 59 -13.81 -5.67 5.28
C ALA A 59 -12.55 -6.47 4.90
N TRP A 60 -12.51 -7.79 5.12
CA TRP A 60 -11.34 -8.60 4.74
C TRP A 60 -11.08 -8.61 3.23
N LYS A 61 -12.13 -8.53 2.39
CA LYS A 61 -11.96 -8.44 0.94
C LYS A 61 -11.34 -7.10 0.53
N TRP A 62 -11.78 -6.02 1.17
CA TRP A 62 -11.20 -4.70 0.99
C TRP A 62 -9.71 -4.68 1.37
N LEU A 63 -9.39 -5.22 2.55
CA LEU A 63 -8.01 -5.31 3.03
C LEU A 63 -7.11 -6.16 2.11
N ARG A 64 -7.66 -7.25 1.54
CA ARG A 64 -6.94 -8.08 0.57
C ARG A 64 -6.63 -7.33 -0.74
N MET A 65 -7.52 -6.47 -1.18
CA MET A 65 -7.31 -5.67 -2.39
C MET A 65 -6.17 -4.65 -2.23
N MET A 66 -5.88 -4.21 -1.00
CA MET A 66 -4.84 -3.20 -0.76
C MET A 66 -3.43 -3.66 -1.17
N PRO A 67 -2.92 -4.85 -0.77
CA PRO A 67 -1.63 -5.33 -1.25
C PRO A 67 -1.60 -5.57 -2.77
N GLU A 68 -2.69 -6.03 -3.36
CA GLU A 68 -2.80 -6.16 -4.82
C GLU A 68 -2.66 -4.82 -5.53
N HIS A 69 -3.29 -3.78 -5.00
CA HIS A 69 -3.20 -2.41 -5.49
C HIS A 69 -1.79 -1.83 -5.32
N GLU A 70 -1.14 -2.08 -4.19
CA GLU A 70 0.25 -1.69 -3.94
C GLU A 70 1.21 -2.37 -4.93
N ILE A 71 1.06 -3.68 -5.16
CA ILE A 71 1.87 -4.45 -6.13
C ILE A 71 1.75 -3.83 -7.53
N HIS A 72 0.54 -3.45 -7.94
CA HIS A 72 0.29 -2.79 -9.22
C HIS A 72 1.09 -1.48 -9.36
N HIS A 73 0.99 -0.60 -8.40
CA HIS A 73 1.71 0.69 -8.44
C HIS A 73 3.21 0.53 -8.25
N ARG A 74 3.66 -0.40 -7.43
CA ARG A 74 5.08 -0.72 -7.29
C ARG A 74 5.68 -1.19 -8.61
N GLY A 75 4.97 -2.04 -9.35
CA GLY A 75 5.38 -2.45 -10.69
C GLY A 75 5.53 -1.27 -11.65
N GLN A 76 4.61 -0.31 -11.62
CA GLN A 76 4.71 0.92 -12.41
C GLN A 76 5.95 1.75 -12.03
N LEU A 77 6.20 1.94 -10.73
CA LEU A 77 7.39 2.67 -10.24
C LEU A 77 8.69 1.96 -10.65
N TYR A 78 8.74 0.66 -10.54
CA TYR A 78 9.92 -0.12 -10.93
C TYR A 78 10.20 0.00 -12.43
N THR A 79 9.17 0.00 -13.26
CA THR A 79 9.31 0.25 -14.70
C THR A 79 9.89 1.62 -14.97
N MET A 80 9.36 2.67 -14.34
CA MET A 80 9.86 4.04 -14.49
C MET A 80 11.31 4.18 -14.03
N LEU A 81 11.68 3.57 -12.91
CA LEU A 81 13.04 3.57 -12.38
C LEU A 81 14.00 2.85 -13.33
N SER A 82 13.59 1.72 -13.90
CA SER A 82 14.37 0.98 -14.89
C SER A 82 14.62 1.80 -16.17
N MET A 83 13.66 2.60 -16.59
CA MET A 83 13.83 3.52 -17.73
C MET A 83 14.86 4.64 -17.46
N LEU A 84 15.14 4.90 -16.18
CA LEU A 84 16.13 5.88 -15.72
C LEU A 84 17.46 5.24 -15.29
N ASP A 85 17.64 3.93 -15.55
CA ASP A 85 18.79 3.14 -15.11
C ASP A 85 19.00 3.17 -13.58
N VAL A 86 17.92 3.34 -12.81
CA VAL A 86 17.94 3.31 -11.35
C VAL A 86 17.69 1.89 -10.87
N PRO A 87 18.62 1.28 -10.10
CA PRO A 87 18.40 -0.05 -9.54
C PRO A 87 17.20 -0.09 -8.61
N THR A 88 16.39 -1.15 -8.73
CA THR A 88 15.26 -1.41 -7.85
C THR A 88 15.57 -2.55 -6.88
N PRO A 89 15.01 -2.54 -5.65
CA PRO A 89 15.14 -3.67 -4.74
C PRO A 89 14.54 -4.94 -5.35
N PRO A 90 15.08 -6.13 -5.03
CA PRO A 90 14.49 -7.39 -5.46
C PRO A 90 13.09 -7.57 -4.83
N LEU A 91 12.13 -8.04 -5.62
CA LEU A 91 10.71 -8.15 -5.22
C LEU A 91 10.48 -9.00 -3.96
N TYR A 92 11.26 -10.06 -3.81
CA TYR A 92 11.14 -11.02 -2.71
C TYR A 92 12.33 -10.98 -1.74
N GLY A 93 13.04 -9.87 -1.70
CA GLY A 93 14.23 -9.70 -0.85
C GLY A 93 15.47 -10.44 -1.35
N MET A 94 15.40 -11.18 -2.46
CA MET A 94 16.49 -11.94 -3.03
C MET A 94 16.56 -11.74 -4.54
N THR A 95 17.76 -11.64 -5.07
CA THR A 95 18.02 -11.64 -6.50
C THR A 95 17.88 -13.05 -7.10
N ALA A 96 17.71 -13.15 -8.41
CA ALA A 96 17.66 -14.45 -9.09
C ALA A 96 18.95 -15.26 -8.89
N ALA A 97 20.10 -14.59 -8.80
CA ALA A 97 21.39 -15.25 -8.54
C ALA A 97 21.45 -15.87 -7.13
N GLU A 98 20.96 -15.15 -6.11
CA GLU A 98 20.89 -15.65 -4.74
C GLU A 98 19.92 -16.82 -4.62
N VAL A 99 18.75 -16.76 -5.25
CA VAL A 99 17.80 -17.87 -5.28
C VAL A 99 18.42 -19.09 -5.94
N LYS A 100 19.13 -18.92 -7.07
CA LYS A 100 19.81 -20.02 -7.76
C LYS A 100 20.90 -20.66 -6.89
N ALA A 101 21.65 -19.84 -6.15
CA ALA A 101 22.71 -20.34 -5.24
C ALA A 101 22.12 -21.18 -4.09
N LEU A 102 20.93 -20.85 -3.59
CA LEU A 102 20.25 -21.61 -2.53
C LEU A 102 19.57 -22.90 -3.04
N SER A 103 19.39 -23.01 -4.34
CA SER A 103 18.71 -24.16 -4.96
C SER A 103 19.67 -25.29 -5.39
N GLN A 104 20.97 -25.10 -5.17
CA GLN A 104 22.03 -26.09 -5.44
C GLN A 104 22.50 -26.76 -4.17
#